data_923b62d6cad51c0122d227beaef9cd6a
#
_entry.id   923b62d6cad51c0122d227beaef9cd6a
#
_cell.length_a   1.000
_cell.length_b   1.000
_cell.length_c   1.000
_cell.angle_alpha   90.00
_cell.angle_beta   90.00
_cell.angle_gamma   90.00
#
_symmetry.space_group_name_H-M   'P 1'
#
loop_
_entity.id
_entity.type
_entity.pdbx_description
1 polymer ?
#
loop_
_entity_poly.entity_id
_entity_poly.type
_entity_poly.pdbx_seq_one_letter_code
_entity_poly.pdbx_strand_id
1 'polypeptide(L)'
;MSEIKVNSIKGVGASAAAITVNNTDGTCTANITNNLSNRNVTKNSAMQIAQRGTSFTSVTSSAYYLDRFYLYLQNSSAAFTVTQSTDSPDGFGNSLKLDVTTADDDIASNEEVKLQYKLEGFDVQRFAKGTSAAKKFTLSFYVKTTKTGVYCVRLYDRDNNRDVSGSYTVSDTNWNRYTIDFPADTTGAFGNDNGSSLEIMWWLVAGSAVQGGSLNTAWRTSADASSATGQVNFTDDLANDWYLTGVQLEATDTGVATDFEHRSFAQELALCQRYFIRLGDGVSGATYVAMGIRAGATTTRAYITFPTTMRSAPTFSEFGNLTVGDEQAGDANITAIRSNEATPNGGRVQFTHDSHGSGSAGQVQFIIADASTDGLDCSAEL
;
A
#
# COMPACT_ATOMS: atom_id res chain seq x y z
N MET A 1 -53.40 -13.44 -8.12
CA MET A 1 -52.06 -13.22 -7.57
C MET A 1 -52.26 -12.59 -6.16
N SER A 2 -51.58 -13.12 -5.15
CA SER A 2 -51.60 -12.51 -3.81
C SER A 2 -50.58 -11.36 -3.78
N GLU A 3 -51.01 -10.19 -3.40
CA GLU A 3 -50.19 -8.99 -3.26
C GLU A 3 -50.03 -8.69 -1.77
N ILE A 4 -48.79 -8.42 -1.32
CA ILE A 4 -48.51 -7.94 0.04
C ILE A 4 -48.24 -6.44 -0.06
N LYS A 5 -49.08 -5.60 0.53
CA LYS A 5 -48.89 -4.15 0.60
C LYS A 5 -48.32 -3.79 1.96
N VAL A 6 -47.12 -3.21 1.97
CA VAL A 6 -46.46 -2.73 3.21
C VAL A 6 -45.90 -1.34 3.00
N ASN A 7 -45.97 -0.51 4.05
CA ASN A 7 -45.35 0.82 4.05
C ASN A 7 -43.87 0.77 4.48
N SER A 8 -43.50 -0.27 5.16
CA SER A 8 -42.11 -0.47 5.60
C SER A 8 -41.82 -1.91 5.97
N ILE A 9 -40.55 -2.28 5.87
CA ILE A 9 -39.99 -3.55 6.37
C ILE A 9 -39.03 -3.21 7.50
N LYS A 10 -39.26 -3.79 8.68
CA LYS A 10 -38.53 -3.47 9.90
C LYS A 10 -38.11 -4.76 10.61
N GLY A 11 -36.85 -4.80 11.11
CA GLY A 11 -36.40 -5.91 11.94
C GLY A 11 -37.13 -5.95 13.28
N VAL A 12 -37.33 -7.16 13.82
CA VAL A 12 -37.93 -7.32 15.15
C VAL A 12 -37.05 -6.62 16.20
N GLY A 13 -37.62 -5.68 16.94
CA GLY A 13 -36.88 -4.90 17.95
C GLY A 13 -36.13 -3.68 17.37
N ALA A 14 -36.13 -3.44 16.08
CA ALA A 14 -35.53 -2.24 15.51
C ALA A 14 -36.41 -1.00 15.76
N SER A 15 -35.82 0.16 16.04
CA SER A 15 -36.55 1.43 16.18
C SER A 15 -36.92 2.06 14.83
N ALA A 16 -36.11 1.83 13.78
CA ALA A 16 -36.31 2.37 12.44
C ALA A 16 -36.54 1.26 11.39
N ALA A 17 -37.22 1.60 10.29
CA ALA A 17 -37.42 0.67 9.17
C ALA A 17 -36.13 0.47 8.39
N ALA A 18 -35.86 -0.79 7.98
CA ALA A 18 -34.78 -1.11 7.05
C ALA A 18 -35.14 -0.67 5.61
N ILE A 19 -36.40 -0.77 5.24
CA ILE A 19 -36.96 -0.29 3.96
C ILE A 19 -38.21 0.47 4.22
N THR A 20 -38.32 1.68 3.67
CA THR A 20 -39.54 2.50 3.69
C THR A 20 -40.05 2.63 2.26
N VAL A 21 -41.35 2.37 2.04
CA VAL A 21 -42.01 2.51 0.74
C VAL A 21 -42.79 3.81 0.72
N ASN A 22 -42.58 4.62 -0.30
CA ASN A 22 -43.35 5.81 -0.54
C ASN A 22 -44.73 5.42 -1.11
N ASN A 23 -45.80 5.72 -0.37
CA ASN A 23 -47.16 5.34 -0.75
C ASN A 23 -47.71 6.13 -1.95
N THR A 24 -47.05 7.23 -2.36
CA THR A 24 -47.51 8.09 -3.45
C THR A 24 -47.01 7.62 -4.81
N ASP A 25 -45.74 7.20 -4.90
CA ASP A 25 -45.07 6.89 -6.17
C ASP A 25 -44.49 5.47 -6.21
N GLY A 26 -44.56 4.72 -5.11
CA GLY A 26 -44.06 3.35 -5.03
C GLY A 26 -42.52 3.23 -4.95
N THR A 27 -41.80 4.36 -4.86
CA THR A 27 -40.34 4.31 -4.65
C THR A 27 -40.02 3.76 -3.26
N CYS A 28 -38.88 3.11 -3.11
CA CYS A 28 -38.40 2.65 -1.81
C CYS A 28 -37.09 3.31 -1.41
N THR A 29 -36.97 3.63 -0.13
CA THR A 29 -35.74 4.05 0.50
C THR A 29 -35.23 2.89 1.37
N ALA A 30 -34.08 2.32 1.04
CA ALA A 30 -33.40 1.36 1.88
C ALA A 30 -32.45 2.10 2.84
N ASN A 31 -32.54 1.79 4.12
CA ASN A 31 -31.60 2.30 5.11
C ASN A 31 -30.33 1.45 5.06
N ILE A 32 -29.43 1.82 4.15
CA ILE A 32 -28.15 1.16 3.95
C ILE A 32 -27.12 1.91 4.78
N THR A 33 -26.64 1.27 5.83
CA THR A 33 -25.70 1.87 6.79
C THR A 33 -24.26 1.95 6.27
N ASN A 34 -23.93 1.20 5.20
CA ASN A 34 -22.61 1.18 4.58
C ASN A 34 -22.70 1.64 3.12
N ASN A 35 -21.68 2.34 2.64
CA ASN A 35 -21.56 2.68 1.23
C ASN A 35 -21.56 1.39 0.38
N LEU A 36 -22.24 1.42 -0.76
CA LEU A 36 -22.29 0.27 -1.67
C LEU A 36 -21.02 0.14 -2.53
N SER A 37 -20.27 1.25 -2.69
CA SER A 37 -19.04 1.30 -3.49
C SER A 37 -18.03 2.24 -2.86
N ASN A 38 -16.76 2.08 -3.24
CA ASN A 38 -15.63 2.85 -2.74
C ASN A 38 -15.51 2.82 -1.20
N ARG A 39 -15.90 1.71 -0.57
CA ARG A 39 -15.82 1.54 0.89
C ARG A 39 -14.37 1.41 1.32
N ASN A 40 -13.62 0.61 0.58
CA ASN A 40 -12.22 0.34 0.89
C ASN A 40 -11.33 1.52 0.52
N VAL A 41 -10.67 2.11 1.51
CA VAL A 41 -9.73 3.22 1.31
C VAL A 41 -8.32 2.73 0.95
N THR A 42 -8.00 1.45 1.16
CA THR A 42 -6.70 0.88 0.81
C THR A 42 -6.66 0.51 -0.69
N LYS A 43 -5.49 0.58 -1.28
CA LYS A 43 -5.22 0.27 -2.69
C LYS A 43 -4.29 -0.93 -2.77
N ASN A 44 -4.27 -1.66 -3.87
CA ASN A 44 -3.59 -2.95 -4.03
C ASN A 44 -3.98 -3.98 -2.97
N SER A 45 -5.19 -3.89 -2.51
CA SER A 45 -5.69 -4.61 -1.33
C SER A 45 -5.77 -6.12 -1.51
N ALA A 46 -5.87 -6.58 -2.77
CA ALA A 46 -5.85 -7.99 -3.18
C ALA A 46 -4.47 -8.42 -3.74
N MET A 47 -3.42 -7.63 -3.51
CA MET A 47 -2.02 -7.90 -3.92
C MET A 47 -1.85 -8.20 -5.40
N GLN A 48 -2.68 -7.57 -6.26
CA GLN A 48 -2.69 -7.83 -7.71
C GLN A 48 -1.58 -7.09 -8.45
N ILE A 49 -1.14 -5.95 -7.93
CA ILE A 49 -0.18 -5.05 -8.59
C ILE A 49 1.20 -5.24 -7.96
N ALA A 50 2.19 -5.49 -8.81
CA ALA A 50 3.58 -5.73 -8.43
C ALA A 50 4.53 -5.07 -9.46
N GLN A 51 4.44 -3.74 -9.62
CA GLN A 51 5.22 -2.99 -10.61
C GLN A 51 6.74 -3.07 -10.35
N ARG A 52 7.16 -3.27 -9.09
CA ARG A 52 8.57 -3.41 -8.71
C ARG A 52 9.15 -4.79 -8.99
N GLY A 53 8.28 -5.78 -9.19
CA GLY A 53 8.64 -7.18 -9.34
C GLY A 53 7.83 -8.08 -8.40
N THR A 54 7.90 -9.38 -8.64
CA THR A 54 7.09 -10.39 -7.93
C THR A 54 7.87 -11.17 -6.87
N SER A 55 9.22 -11.01 -6.83
CA SER A 55 10.08 -11.75 -5.88
C SER A 55 11.33 -10.97 -5.56
N PHE A 56 11.64 -10.86 -4.26
CA PHE A 56 12.80 -10.17 -3.71
C PHE A 56 13.44 -11.06 -2.66
N THR A 57 14.68 -11.45 -2.88
CA THR A 57 15.45 -12.35 -2.00
C THR A 57 16.44 -11.57 -1.14
N SER A 58 16.87 -12.16 -0.02
CA SER A 58 17.85 -11.57 0.89
C SER A 58 17.48 -10.16 1.37
N VAL A 59 16.18 -9.97 1.64
CA VAL A 59 15.64 -8.69 2.10
C VAL A 59 16.05 -8.43 3.55
N THR A 60 16.88 -7.41 3.77
CA THR A 60 17.37 -6.96 5.08
C THR A 60 17.19 -5.46 5.29
N SER A 61 16.46 -4.79 4.40
CA SER A 61 16.26 -3.34 4.45
C SER A 61 14.79 -2.96 4.28
N SER A 62 14.44 -1.83 4.85
CA SER A 62 13.09 -1.27 4.75
C SER A 62 12.85 -0.71 3.35
N ALA A 63 11.79 -1.19 2.67
CA ALA A 63 11.39 -0.70 1.35
C ALA A 63 9.94 -1.07 1.00
N TYR A 64 9.43 -0.47 -0.08
CA TYR A 64 8.23 -0.95 -0.78
C TYR A 64 8.64 -2.09 -1.70
N TYR A 65 8.18 -3.30 -1.42
CA TYR A 65 8.41 -4.47 -2.28
C TYR A 65 7.21 -4.71 -3.20
N LEU A 66 6.01 -4.91 -2.65
CA LEU A 66 4.78 -4.80 -3.43
C LEU A 66 4.22 -3.38 -3.35
N ASP A 67 3.51 -2.98 -4.41
CA ASP A 67 2.91 -1.64 -4.50
C ASP A 67 2.09 -1.32 -3.26
N ARG A 68 2.34 -0.15 -2.66
CA ARG A 68 1.70 0.42 -1.47
C ARG A 68 2.06 -0.24 -0.14
N PHE A 69 2.66 -1.43 -0.10
CA PHE A 69 3.03 -2.13 1.13
C PHE A 69 4.52 -1.96 1.42
N TYR A 70 4.83 -1.33 2.54
CA TYR A 70 6.18 -1.03 3.00
C TYR A 70 6.58 -1.99 4.10
N LEU A 71 7.61 -2.79 3.88
CA LEU A 71 8.22 -3.59 4.94
C LEU A 71 9.18 -2.70 5.72
N TYR A 72 8.94 -2.56 7.00
CA TYR A 72 9.77 -1.79 7.92
C TYR A 72 10.60 -2.74 8.79
N LEU A 73 11.89 -2.56 8.78
CA LEU A 73 12.87 -3.30 9.55
C LEU A 73 13.70 -2.32 10.37
N GLN A 74 13.69 -2.48 11.67
CA GLN A 74 14.52 -1.69 12.59
C GLN A 74 15.30 -2.62 13.51
N ASN A 75 16.61 -2.53 13.46
CA ASN A 75 17.56 -3.26 14.31
C ASN A 75 17.41 -4.80 14.29
N SER A 76 16.71 -5.37 13.31
CA SER A 76 16.52 -6.82 13.17
C SER A 76 17.65 -7.43 12.37
N SER A 77 18.13 -8.59 12.81
CA SER A 77 19.06 -9.45 12.07
C SER A 77 18.36 -10.40 11.10
N ALA A 78 17.04 -10.45 11.11
CA ALA A 78 16.25 -11.30 10.23
C ALA A 78 16.41 -10.90 8.76
N ALA A 79 16.39 -11.90 7.88
CA ALA A 79 16.28 -11.70 6.44
C ALA A 79 15.06 -12.43 5.89
N PHE A 80 14.53 -11.90 4.78
CA PHE A 80 13.29 -12.40 4.18
C PHE A 80 13.43 -12.64 2.69
N THR A 81 12.60 -13.53 2.16
CA THR A 81 12.13 -13.47 0.78
C THR A 81 10.73 -12.85 0.78
N VAL A 82 10.54 -11.79 0.01
CA VAL A 82 9.23 -11.13 -0.17
C VAL A 82 8.70 -11.47 -1.55
N THR A 83 7.49 -12.04 -1.64
CA THR A 83 6.90 -12.43 -2.92
C THR A 83 5.45 -12.01 -3.06
N GLN A 84 5.04 -11.75 -4.30
CA GLN A 84 3.65 -11.85 -4.72
C GLN A 84 3.35 -13.32 -4.96
N SER A 85 2.69 -13.96 -4.00
CA SER A 85 2.37 -15.38 -4.03
C SER A 85 1.01 -15.64 -4.66
N THR A 86 0.86 -16.78 -5.34
CA THR A 86 -0.44 -17.28 -5.82
C THR A 86 -1.18 -18.11 -4.77
N ASP A 87 -0.56 -18.39 -3.63
CA ASP A 87 -1.25 -18.96 -2.47
C ASP A 87 -2.14 -17.87 -1.85
N SER A 88 -3.44 -18.01 -2.00
CA SER A 88 -4.45 -17.02 -1.59
C SER A 88 -5.76 -17.73 -1.21
N PRO A 89 -6.62 -17.09 -0.40
CA PRO A 89 -7.93 -17.65 -0.09
C PRO A 89 -8.86 -17.58 -1.29
N ASP A 90 -9.95 -18.33 -1.25
CA ASP A 90 -10.98 -18.33 -2.30
C ASP A 90 -11.45 -16.91 -2.61
N GLY A 91 -11.55 -16.59 -3.90
CA GLY A 91 -11.93 -15.27 -4.41
C GLY A 91 -10.78 -14.31 -4.63
N PHE A 92 -9.53 -14.67 -4.27
CA PHE A 92 -8.33 -13.87 -4.50
C PHE A 92 -7.35 -14.61 -5.41
N GLY A 93 -6.62 -13.87 -6.23
CA GLY A 93 -5.58 -14.44 -7.10
C GLY A 93 -4.18 -14.36 -6.50
N ASN A 94 -3.95 -13.45 -5.56
CA ASN A 94 -2.62 -13.17 -5.02
C ASN A 94 -2.64 -12.82 -3.53
N SER A 95 -1.49 -13.02 -2.90
CA SER A 95 -1.15 -12.53 -1.56
C SER A 95 0.28 -11.98 -1.53
N LEU A 96 0.57 -11.12 -0.55
CA LEU A 96 1.94 -10.80 -0.17
C LEU A 96 2.43 -11.91 0.76
N LYS A 97 3.57 -12.52 0.45
CA LYS A 97 4.25 -13.51 1.30
C LYS A 97 5.54 -12.91 1.87
N LEU A 98 5.77 -13.11 3.15
CA LEU A 98 7.05 -12.95 3.83
C LEU A 98 7.52 -14.34 4.28
N ASP A 99 8.69 -14.74 3.81
CA ASP A 99 9.34 -16.02 4.10
C ASP A 99 10.64 -15.71 4.85
N VAL A 100 10.80 -16.25 6.06
CA VAL A 100 11.98 -16.02 6.89
C VAL A 100 13.15 -16.83 6.36
N THR A 101 14.20 -16.17 5.87
CA THR A 101 15.41 -16.81 5.33
C THR A 101 16.63 -16.69 6.24
N THR A 102 16.58 -15.79 7.21
CA THR A 102 17.49 -15.75 8.37
C THR A 102 16.64 -15.51 9.60
N ALA A 103 16.69 -16.41 10.56
CA ALA A 103 15.94 -16.30 11.80
C ALA A 103 16.58 -15.29 12.75
N ASP A 104 15.73 -14.66 13.59
CA ASP A 104 16.11 -13.76 14.67
C ASP A 104 15.28 -14.10 15.90
N ASP A 105 15.85 -14.78 16.88
CA ASP A 105 15.20 -15.19 18.13
C ASP A 105 15.64 -14.37 19.36
N ASP A 106 16.70 -13.55 19.23
CA ASP A 106 17.21 -12.64 20.28
C ASP A 106 16.77 -11.21 20.02
N ILE A 107 15.50 -10.94 20.32
CA ILE A 107 14.86 -9.66 20.01
C ILE A 107 15.35 -8.56 20.94
N ALA A 108 16.05 -7.58 20.38
CA ALA A 108 16.48 -6.38 21.09
C ALA A 108 15.27 -5.52 21.53
N SER A 109 15.44 -4.73 22.60
CA SER A 109 14.34 -3.93 23.15
C SER A 109 13.71 -2.95 22.17
N ASN A 110 14.48 -2.44 21.21
CA ASN A 110 14.07 -1.48 20.18
C ASN A 110 14.01 -2.11 18.78
N GLU A 111 13.89 -3.41 18.71
CA GLU A 111 13.74 -4.12 17.46
C GLU A 111 12.30 -4.14 17.00
N GLU A 112 12.10 -3.88 15.72
CA GLU A 112 10.78 -3.85 15.11
C GLU A 112 10.80 -4.41 13.69
N VAL A 113 9.89 -5.34 13.40
CA VAL A 113 9.53 -5.74 12.05
C VAL A 113 8.04 -5.56 11.87
N LYS A 114 7.62 -4.81 10.88
CA LYS A 114 6.20 -4.56 10.60
C LYS A 114 5.96 -4.28 9.12
N LEU A 115 4.81 -4.73 8.64
CA LEU A 115 4.30 -4.31 7.35
C LEU A 115 3.48 -3.04 7.57
N GLN A 116 3.76 -1.99 6.79
CA GLN A 116 3.10 -0.69 6.89
C GLN A 116 2.32 -0.37 5.63
N TYR A 117 1.19 0.29 5.80
CA TYR A 117 0.39 0.87 4.75
C TYR A 117 0.05 2.32 5.08
N LYS A 118 0.36 3.27 4.19
CA LYS A 118 0.14 4.69 4.41
C LYS A 118 -0.98 5.22 3.53
N LEU A 119 -1.84 6.06 4.10
CA LEU A 119 -3.00 6.68 3.46
C LEU A 119 -2.84 8.19 3.40
N GLU A 120 -3.19 8.77 2.25
CA GLU A 120 -3.25 10.23 2.09
C GLU A 120 -4.42 10.82 2.90
N GLY A 121 -4.30 12.08 3.27
CA GLY A 121 -5.39 12.84 3.87
C GLY A 121 -6.66 12.84 3.02
N PHE A 122 -6.53 12.94 1.68
CA PHE A 122 -7.67 12.85 0.75
C PHE A 122 -8.46 11.53 0.85
N ASP A 123 -7.81 10.42 1.18
CA ASP A 123 -8.44 9.10 1.24
C ASP A 123 -9.25 8.89 2.53
N VAL A 124 -8.92 9.58 3.62
CA VAL A 124 -9.42 9.32 4.97
C VAL A 124 -10.49 10.30 5.46
N GLN A 125 -10.90 11.28 4.66
CA GLN A 125 -11.89 12.28 5.04
C GLN A 125 -13.25 11.68 5.46
N ARG A 126 -13.61 10.51 4.89
CA ARG A 126 -14.87 9.80 5.20
C ARG A 126 -14.98 9.31 6.63
N PHE A 127 -13.88 9.19 7.36
CA PHE A 127 -13.90 8.84 8.78
C PHE A 127 -14.41 10.00 9.67
N ALA A 128 -14.50 11.21 9.13
CA ALA A 128 -14.92 12.43 9.84
C ALA A 128 -14.22 12.58 11.21
N LYS A 129 -12.96 12.05 11.31
CA LYS A 129 -12.16 12.09 12.53
C LYS A 129 -12.00 13.53 13.03
N GLY A 130 -12.00 13.72 14.36
CA GLY A 130 -11.92 15.05 14.97
C GLY A 130 -13.26 15.77 15.05
N THR A 131 -14.38 15.12 14.69
CA THR A 131 -15.73 15.70 14.77
C THR A 131 -16.66 14.82 15.59
N SER A 132 -17.82 15.36 15.96
CA SER A 132 -18.87 14.57 16.63
C SER A 132 -19.52 13.50 15.75
N ALA A 133 -19.27 13.55 14.42
CA ALA A 133 -19.75 12.57 13.44
C ALA A 133 -18.68 11.52 13.11
N ALA A 134 -17.58 11.46 13.87
CA ALA A 134 -16.48 10.52 13.63
C ALA A 134 -16.98 9.08 13.55
N LYS A 135 -16.46 8.34 12.54
CA LYS A 135 -16.78 6.94 12.29
C LYS A 135 -15.72 6.04 12.90
N LYS A 136 -16.09 4.78 13.16
CA LYS A 136 -15.16 3.72 13.52
C LYS A 136 -14.30 3.35 12.33
N PHE A 137 -13.10 2.84 12.62
CA PHE A 137 -12.18 2.30 11.62
C PHE A 137 -12.28 0.79 11.64
N THR A 138 -13.03 0.21 10.71
CA THR A 138 -13.19 -1.24 10.61
C THR A 138 -12.21 -1.79 9.61
N LEU A 139 -11.20 -2.50 10.10
CA LEU A 139 -10.16 -3.14 9.29
C LEU A 139 -10.46 -4.62 9.19
N SER A 140 -10.55 -5.14 7.96
CA SER A 140 -10.60 -6.58 7.71
C SER A 140 -9.53 -6.99 6.72
N PHE A 141 -9.03 -8.22 6.86
CA PHE A 141 -7.97 -8.78 6.03
C PHE A 141 -7.91 -10.29 6.19
N TYR A 142 -7.26 -10.95 5.23
CA TYR A 142 -6.97 -12.37 5.30
C TYR A 142 -5.50 -12.59 5.60
N VAL A 143 -5.22 -13.48 6.57
CA VAL A 143 -3.87 -13.92 6.93
C VAL A 143 -3.81 -15.43 6.94
N LYS A 144 -2.69 -15.96 6.46
CA LYS A 144 -2.21 -17.33 6.66
C LYS A 144 -0.78 -17.24 7.18
N THR A 145 -0.42 -18.02 8.19
CA THR A 145 0.96 -18.08 8.70
C THR A 145 1.24 -19.41 9.35
N THR A 146 2.47 -19.85 9.29
CA THR A 146 2.94 -21.06 10.00
C THR A 146 3.16 -20.78 11.50
N LYS A 147 3.41 -19.53 11.89
CA LYS A 147 3.60 -19.13 13.29
C LYS A 147 2.25 -18.74 13.91
N THR A 148 1.70 -19.59 14.76
CA THR A 148 0.48 -19.28 15.53
C THR A 148 0.79 -18.36 16.71
N GLY A 149 -0.21 -17.59 17.15
CA GLY A 149 -0.07 -16.66 18.27
C GLY A 149 -0.85 -15.37 18.09
N VAL A 150 -0.58 -14.41 18.94
CA VAL A 150 -1.20 -13.09 18.91
C VAL A 150 -0.38 -12.17 18.01
N TYR A 151 -1.04 -11.49 17.10
CA TYR A 151 -0.48 -10.46 16.23
C TYR A 151 -1.20 -9.14 16.47
N CYS A 152 -0.44 -8.06 16.53
CA CYS A 152 -0.95 -6.72 16.76
C CYS A 152 -1.04 -5.92 15.47
N VAL A 153 -2.02 -5.03 15.42
CA VAL A 153 -2.16 -4.01 14.37
C VAL A 153 -2.31 -2.66 15.03
N ARG A 154 -1.53 -1.67 14.58
CA ARG A 154 -1.60 -0.29 15.06
C ARG A 154 -2.14 0.60 13.94
N LEU A 155 -3.07 1.49 14.26
CA LEU A 155 -3.38 2.66 13.46
C LEU A 155 -2.65 3.87 14.06
N TYR A 156 -1.95 4.62 13.20
CA TYR A 156 -1.22 5.80 13.60
C TYR A 156 -1.65 7.01 12.77
N ASP A 157 -2.22 7.99 13.44
CA ASP A 157 -2.58 9.30 12.90
C ASP A 157 -1.36 10.21 12.95
N ARG A 158 -0.76 10.45 11.79
CA ARG A 158 0.45 11.27 11.67
C ARG A 158 0.18 12.75 11.86
N ASP A 159 -1.00 13.24 11.45
CA ASP A 159 -1.35 14.65 11.51
C ASP A 159 -1.47 15.15 12.95
N ASN A 160 -1.94 14.28 13.85
CA ASN A 160 -2.23 14.64 15.22
C ASN A 160 -1.38 13.88 16.25
N ASN A 161 -0.41 13.07 15.79
CA ASN A 161 0.42 12.23 16.65
C ASN A 161 -0.41 11.39 17.63
N ARG A 162 -1.39 10.63 17.10
CA ARG A 162 -2.28 9.78 17.89
C ARG A 162 -2.25 8.34 17.40
N ASP A 163 -2.45 7.39 18.30
CA ASP A 163 -2.48 5.97 17.94
C ASP A 163 -3.59 5.21 18.66
N VAL A 164 -3.92 4.06 18.08
CA VAL A 164 -4.73 3.01 18.65
C VAL A 164 -4.26 1.67 18.13
N SER A 165 -4.28 0.63 18.94
CA SER A 165 -3.90 -0.72 18.55
C SER A 165 -5.06 -1.69 18.73
N GLY A 166 -5.00 -2.79 18.00
CA GLY A 166 -5.85 -3.95 18.13
C GLY A 166 -5.03 -5.20 17.90
N SER A 167 -5.58 -6.36 18.15
CA SER A 167 -4.90 -7.63 17.93
C SER A 167 -5.84 -8.66 17.31
N TYR A 168 -5.23 -9.66 16.67
CA TYR A 168 -5.91 -10.87 16.22
C TYR A 168 -5.08 -12.10 16.63
N THR A 169 -5.75 -13.23 16.81
CA THR A 169 -5.09 -14.46 17.21
C THR A 169 -5.14 -15.47 16.08
N VAL A 170 -3.97 -15.89 15.61
CA VAL A 170 -3.84 -16.98 14.64
C VAL A 170 -3.77 -18.29 15.42
N SER A 171 -4.76 -19.16 15.23
CA SER A 171 -4.91 -20.42 15.94
C SER A 171 -4.54 -21.64 15.10
N ASP A 172 -4.46 -21.49 13.79
CA ASP A 172 -4.10 -22.55 12.84
C ASP A 172 -3.32 -21.99 11.65
N THR A 173 -2.90 -22.85 10.74
CA THR A 173 -2.07 -22.51 9.57
C THR A 173 -2.87 -22.33 8.28
N ASN A 174 -4.19 -22.19 8.37
CA ASN A 174 -5.07 -21.98 7.22
C ASN A 174 -5.28 -20.49 6.95
N TRP A 175 -5.86 -20.17 5.79
CA TRP A 175 -6.37 -18.85 5.50
C TRP A 175 -7.56 -18.51 6.39
N ASN A 176 -7.45 -17.43 7.17
CA ASN A 176 -8.53 -16.92 8.00
C ASN A 176 -8.74 -15.43 7.74
N ARG A 177 -10.01 -15.01 7.75
CA ARG A 177 -10.37 -13.59 7.72
C ARG A 177 -10.43 -13.06 9.13
N TYR A 178 -9.69 -11.98 9.38
CA TYR A 178 -9.69 -11.26 10.65
C TYR A 178 -10.37 -9.91 10.49
N THR A 179 -10.99 -9.44 11.55
CA THR A 179 -11.60 -8.11 11.62
C THR A 179 -11.19 -7.45 12.93
N ILE A 180 -10.76 -6.20 12.84
CA ILE A 180 -10.47 -5.36 14.01
C ILE A 180 -11.34 -4.10 13.90
N ASP A 181 -12.14 -3.84 14.91
CA ASP A 181 -12.97 -2.64 15.03
C ASP A 181 -12.29 -1.63 15.95
N PHE A 182 -11.65 -0.61 15.37
CA PHE A 182 -11.06 0.47 16.13
C PHE A 182 -12.11 1.55 16.41
N PRO A 183 -12.12 2.14 17.63
CA PRO A 183 -13.10 3.15 17.99
C PRO A 183 -13.01 4.40 17.12
N ALA A 184 -14.11 5.13 17.01
CA ALA A 184 -14.12 6.47 16.45
C ALA A 184 -13.27 7.42 17.32
N ASP A 185 -12.62 8.40 16.68
CA ASP A 185 -11.85 9.42 17.39
C ASP A 185 -12.39 10.82 17.07
N THR A 186 -12.93 11.49 18.08
CA THR A 186 -13.46 12.85 17.97
C THR A 186 -12.39 13.93 18.16
N THR A 187 -11.11 13.53 18.31
CA THR A 187 -9.99 14.43 18.55
C THR A 187 -9.02 14.45 17.38
N GLY A 188 -8.71 15.65 16.88
CA GLY A 188 -7.75 15.87 15.80
C GLY A 188 -8.25 15.40 14.44
N ALA A 189 -8.57 16.34 13.56
CA ALA A 189 -8.98 16.05 12.20
C ALA A 189 -7.78 15.62 11.34
N PHE A 190 -8.02 14.75 10.36
CA PHE A 190 -7.02 14.48 9.33
C PHE A 190 -6.82 15.68 8.41
N GLY A 191 -5.59 15.86 7.93
CA GLY A 191 -5.29 16.78 6.84
C GLY A 191 -6.12 16.42 5.59
N ASN A 192 -6.48 17.44 4.79
CA ASN A 192 -7.16 17.24 3.51
C ASN A 192 -6.19 17.53 2.38
N ASP A 193 -5.14 16.74 2.30
CA ASP A 193 -4.05 16.90 1.35
C ASP A 193 -3.48 15.54 0.89
N ASN A 194 -2.41 15.58 0.13
CA ASN A 194 -1.69 14.39 -0.35
C ASN A 194 -0.58 13.91 0.61
N GLY A 195 -0.51 14.44 1.84
CA GLY A 195 0.40 13.96 2.87
C GLY A 195 -0.02 12.63 3.47
N SER A 196 0.88 11.98 4.20
CA SER A 196 0.55 10.78 4.97
C SER A 196 -0.22 11.17 6.22
N SER A 197 -1.51 10.82 6.30
CA SER A 197 -2.37 11.14 7.44
C SER A 197 -2.63 9.94 8.34
N LEU A 198 -2.80 8.74 7.78
CA LEU A 198 -3.05 7.52 8.55
C LEU A 198 -2.13 6.40 8.10
N GLU A 199 -1.55 5.68 9.06
CA GLU A 199 -0.78 4.46 8.80
C GLU A 199 -1.45 3.26 9.46
N ILE A 200 -1.46 2.12 8.75
CA ILE A 200 -1.81 0.80 9.28
C ILE A 200 -0.51 0.03 9.41
N MET A 201 -0.25 -0.54 10.57
CA MET A 201 0.98 -1.28 10.85
C MET A 201 0.64 -2.67 11.39
N TRP A 202 0.93 -3.72 10.62
CA TRP A 202 0.87 -5.11 11.09
C TRP A 202 2.22 -5.46 11.69
N TRP A 203 2.23 -5.73 12.96
CA TRP A 203 3.45 -6.14 13.68
C TRP A 203 3.77 -7.60 13.38
N LEU A 204 5.05 -7.89 13.18
CA LEU A 204 5.62 -9.21 12.98
C LEU A 204 6.65 -9.51 14.07
N VAL A 205 7.46 -8.52 14.45
CA VAL A 205 8.38 -8.55 15.59
C VAL A 205 8.22 -7.25 16.36
N ALA A 206 8.22 -7.37 17.69
CA ALA A 206 8.12 -6.22 18.58
C ALA A 206 9.07 -6.41 19.77
N GLY A 207 10.05 -5.53 19.91
CA GLY A 207 10.92 -5.48 21.09
C GLY A 207 10.19 -5.00 22.35
N SER A 208 10.82 -5.18 23.50
CA SER A 208 10.20 -4.87 24.79
C SER A 208 9.81 -3.39 24.97
N ALA A 209 10.42 -2.47 24.22
CA ALA A 209 10.08 -1.04 24.23
C ALA A 209 8.64 -0.75 23.76
N VAL A 210 8.07 -1.60 22.90
CA VAL A 210 6.72 -1.43 22.34
C VAL A 210 5.69 -2.43 22.92
N GLN A 211 6.12 -3.34 23.78
CA GLN A 211 5.28 -4.39 24.39
C GLN A 211 4.91 -4.13 25.87
N GLY A 212 5.19 -2.96 26.41
CA GLY A 212 4.94 -2.67 27.85
C GLY A 212 3.46 -2.58 28.19
N GLY A 213 3.07 -3.08 29.37
CA GLY A 213 1.70 -2.94 29.91
C GLY A 213 0.63 -3.70 29.14
N SER A 214 -0.57 -3.14 29.05
CA SER A 214 -1.69 -3.70 28.28
C SER A 214 -1.76 -3.03 26.90
N LEU A 215 -2.15 -3.79 25.88
CA LEU A 215 -2.33 -3.26 24.52
C LEU A 215 -3.25 -2.04 24.53
N ASN A 216 -2.84 -0.98 23.87
CA ASN A 216 -3.60 0.27 23.80
C ASN A 216 -4.76 0.18 22.79
N THR A 217 -5.97 -0.01 23.25
CA THR A 217 -7.17 -0.18 22.42
C THR A 217 -8.03 1.08 22.28
N ALA A 218 -7.56 2.22 22.78
CA ALA A 218 -8.26 3.50 22.65
C ALA A 218 -7.32 4.56 22.04
N TRP A 219 -7.90 5.50 21.29
CA TRP A 219 -7.11 6.61 20.74
C TRP A 219 -6.47 7.45 21.86
N ARG A 220 -5.18 7.65 21.75
CA ARG A 220 -4.38 8.45 22.70
C ARG A 220 -3.36 9.29 21.94
N THR A 221 -2.70 10.23 22.63
CA THR A 221 -1.42 10.75 22.13
C THR A 221 -0.45 9.59 21.98
N SER A 222 0.18 9.52 20.82
CA SER A 222 1.01 8.38 20.44
C SER A 222 2.14 8.14 21.46
N ALA A 223 2.28 6.89 21.82
CA ALA A 223 3.38 6.39 22.63
C ALA A 223 3.72 4.96 22.19
N ASP A 224 5.02 4.65 22.11
CA ASP A 224 5.46 3.33 21.63
C ASP A 224 5.16 2.24 22.62
N ALA A 225 5.34 2.48 23.91
CA ALA A 225 4.95 1.52 24.95
C ALA A 225 3.49 1.08 24.78
N SER A 226 3.25 -0.22 24.89
CA SER A 226 1.93 -0.85 24.73
C SER A 226 1.27 -0.73 23.34
N SER A 227 2.03 -0.45 22.28
CA SER A 227 1.50 -0.44 20.92
C SER A 227 1.44 -1.84 20.27
N ALA A 228 2.21 -2.81 20.78
CA ALA A 228 2.27 -4.18 20.28
C ALA A 228 2.34 -5.24 21.41
N THR A 229 1.71 -4.97 22.55
CA THR A 229 1.74 -5.88 23.69
C THR A 229 1.13 -7.23 23.35
N GLY A 230 1.90 -8.30 23.59
CA GLY A 230 1.52 -9.67 23.30
C GLY A 230 1.87 -10.16 21.90
N GLN A 231 2.54 -9.34 21.08
CA GLN A 231 3.01 -9.73 19.76
C GLN A 231 3.93 -10.96 19.83
N VAL A 232 3.61 -11.98 19.02
CA VAL A 232 4.50 -13.13 18.83
C VAL A 232 5.74 -12.74 18.04
N ASN A 233 6.88 -13.37 18.30
CA ASN A 233 8.03 -13.25 17.41
C ASN A 233 7.81 -14.10 16.16
N PHE A 234 7.66 -13.47 15.01
CA PHE A 234 7.49 -14.15 13.72
C PHE A 234 8.83 -14.64 13.16
N THR A 235 9.94 -14.04 13.54
CA THR A 235 11.26 -14.32 12.94
C THR A 235 12.07 -15.39 13.65
N ASP A 236 11.52 -16.07 14.64
CA ASP A 236 12.22 -17.04 15.48
C ASP A 236 12.55 -18.38 14.81
N ASP A 237 12.03 -18.65 13.60
CA ASP A 237 12.26 -19.90 12.88
C ASP A 237 12.29 -19.67 11.37
N LEU A 238 13.19 -20.36 10.65
CA LEU A 238 13.30 -20.36 9.18
C LEU A 238 12.08 -20.97 8.49
N ALA A 239 11.28 -21.79 9.21
CA ALA A 239 10.05 -22.37 8.68
C ALA A 239 8.86 -21.39 8.72
N ASN A 240 9.06 -20.17 9.20
CA ASN A 240 7.98 -19.21 9.34
C ASN A 240 7.69 -18.47 8.04
N ASP A 241 6.44 -18.62 7.62
CA ASP A 241 5.81 -17.93 6.51
C ASP A 241 4.64 -17.08 7.01
N TRP A 242 4.49 -15.87 6.48
CA TRP A 242 3.33 -15.02 6.74
C TRP A 242 2.78 -14.45 5.44
N TYR A 243 1.47 -14.56 5.25
CA TYR A 243 0.78 -14.15 4.04
C TYR A 243 -0.34 -13.17 4.39
N LEU A 244 -0.54 -12.16 3.53
CA LEU A 244 -1.60 -11.14 3.67
C LEU A 244 -2.27 -10.89 2.33
N THR A 245 -3.60 -10.82 2.33
CA THR A 245 -4.41 -10.32 1.20
C THR A 245 -5.77 -9.84 1.67
N GLY A 246 -6.57 -9.28 0.76
CA GLY A 246 -7.94 -8.85 1.06
C GLY A 246 -8.02 -7.77 2.12
N VAL A 247 -7.05 -6.84 2.15
CA VAL A 247 -7.01 -5.73 3.11
C VAL A 247 -8.10 -4.73 2.80
N GLN A 248 -8.99 -4.47 3.76
CA GLN A 248 -10.05 -3.46 3.63
C GLN A 248 -10.18 -2.64 4.91
N LEU A 249 -9.94 -1.34 4.77
CA LEU A 249 -10.23 -0.36 5.81
C LEU A 249 -11.43 0.47 5.38
N GLU A 250 -12.47 0.46 6.19
CA GLU A 250 -13.73 1.14 5.90
C GLU A 250 -14.24 1.96 7.10
N ALA A 251 -14.89 3.08 6.80
CA ALA A 251 -15.57 3.89 7.80
C ALA A 251 -16.95 3.29 8.09
N THR A 252 -17.19 2.86 9.32
CA THR A 252 -18.48 2.25 9.71
C THR A 252 -19.06 2.90 10.97
N ASP A 253 -20.35 2.74 11.17
CA ASP A 253 -21.01 3.13 12.42
C ASP A 253 -21.08 1.95 13.41
N THR A 254 -21.08 0.73 12.88
CA THR A 254 -21.35 -0.49 13.65
C THR A 254 -20.11 -1.26 14.05
N GLY A 255 -18.96 -1.05 13.36
CA GLY A 255 -17.76 -1.85 13.52
C GLY A 255 -17.84 -3.23 12.85
N VAL A 256 -18.85 -3.47 12.03
CA VAL A 256 -19.02 -4.72 11.29
C VAL A 256 -18.40 -4.58 9.91
N ALA A 257 -17.40 -5.42 9.62
CA ALA A 257 -16.77 -5.45 8.31
C ALA A 257 -17.74 -5.98 7.23
N THR A 258 -17.75 -5.30 6.09
CA THR A 258 -18.50 -5.76 4.90
C THR A 258 -17.68 -6.78 4.11
N ASP A 259 -18.29 -7.40 3.08
CA ASP A 259 -17.56 -8.22 2.14
C ASP A 259 -16.49 -7.40 1.42
N PHE A 260 -15.41 -8.07 1.03
CA PHE A 260 -14.29 -7.41 0.36
C PHE A 260 -14.74 -6.74 -0.95
N GLU A 261 -14.35 -5.49 -1.14
CA GLU A 261 -14.66 -4.71 -2.32
C GLU A 261 -13.59 -4.95 -3.40
N HIS A 262 -13.88 -5.87 -4.33
CA HIS A 262 -13.03 -6.11 -5.47
C HIS A 262 -13.08 -4.93 -6.46
N ARG A 263 -11.92 -4.51 -6.94
CA ARG A 263 -11.77 -3.55 -8.03
C ARG A 263 -11.20 -4.26 -9.26
N SER A 264 -11.47 -3.73 -10.45
CA SER A 264 -10.83 -4.26 -11.66
C SER A 264 -9.31 -4.01 -11.62
N PHE A 265 -8.54 -4.89 -12.29
CA PHE A 265 -7.09 -4.74 -12.40
C PHE A 265 -6.67 -3.35 -12.89
N ALA A 266 -7.37 -2.82 -13.91
CA ALA A 266 -7.06 -1.51 -14.47
C ALA A 266 -7.29 -0.36 -13.48
N GLN A 267 -8.35 -0.44 -12.66
CA GLN A 267 -8.59 0.54 -11.60
C GLN A 267 -7.50 0.46 -10.53
N GLU A 268 -7.16 -0.74 -10.09
CA GLU A 268 -6.15 -0.94 -9.05
C GLU A 268 -4.76 -0.49 -9.54
N LEU A 269 -4.40 -0.80 -10.79
CA LEU A 269 -3.16 -0.33 -11.40
C LEU A 269 -3.08 1.21 -11.43
N ALA A 270 -4.13 1.88 -11.89
CA ALA A 270 -4.16 3.35 -11.92
C ALA A 270 -4.03 3.96 -10.51
N LEU A 271 -4.64 3.34 -9.50
CA LEU A 271 -4.53 3.76 -8.10
C LEU A 271 -3.10 3.56 -7.56
N CYS A 272 -2.40 2.50 -7.96
CA CYS A 272 -1.01 2.26 -7.60
C CYS A 272 -0.06 3.19 -8.33
N GLN A 273 -0.31 3.46 -9.61
CA GLN A 273 0.48 4.38 -10.43
C GLN A 273 0.46 5.82 -9.94
N ARG A 274 -0.49 6.21 -9.11
CA ARG A 274 -0.45 7.48 -8.39
C ARG A 274 0.79 7.59 -7.48
N TYR A 275 1.39 6.47 -7.05
CA TYR A 275 2.50 6.42 -6.10
C TYR A 275 3.79 5.90 -6.71
N PHE A 276 3.69 4.97 -7.63
CA PHE A 276 4.85 4.37 -8.27
C PHE A 276 4.53 3.95 -9.69
N ILE A 277 5.47 4.24 -10.59
CA ILE A 277 5.42 3.81 -11.99
C ILE A 277 6.81 3.31 -12.36
N ARG A 278 6.89 2.13 -12.95
CA ARG A 278 8.09 1.65 -13.66
C ARG A 278 7.84 1.73 -15.16
N LEU A 279 8.76 2.37 -15.88
CA LEU A 279 8.74 2.49 -17.33
C LEU A 279 9.86 1.61 -17.89
N GLY A 280 9.56 0.82 -18.91
CA GLY A 280 10.55 0.06 -19.68
C GLY A 280 10.75 -1.39 -19.25
N ASP A 281 10.03 -1.89 -18.23
CA ASP A 281 10.18 -3.25 -17.75
C ASP A 281 9.42 -4.30 -18.59
N GLY A 282 9.82 -5.55 -18.46
CA GLY A 282 9.02 -6.71 -18.84
C GLY A 282 9.15 -7.21 -20.26
N VAL A 283 10.00 -6.63 -21.09
CA VAL A 283 10.22 -7.10 -22.46
C VAL A 283 11.65 -7.57 -22.66
N SER A 284 11.83 -8.75 -23.24
CA SER A 284 13.13 -9.23 -23.71
C SER A 284 13.54 -8.42 -24.92
N GLY A 285 14.64 -7.67 -24.83
CA GLY A 285 15.18 -6.79 -25.86
C GLY A 285 14.97 -5.30 -25.53
N ALA A 286 15.54 -4.42 -26.36
CA ALA A 286 15.53 -2.99 -26.13
C ALA A 286 14.09 -2.41 -26.10
N THR A 287 13.75 -1.75 -24.99
CA THR A 287 12.49 -1.00 -24.83
C THR A 287 12.81 0.48 -24.71
N TYR A 288 12.18 1.29 -25.58
CA TYR A 288 12.34 2.73 -25.55
C TYR A 288 11.48 3.33 -24.43
N VAL A 289 12.13 3.73 -23.34
CA VAL A 289 11.48 4.32 -22.16
C VAL A 289 11.04 5.75 -22.43
N ALA A 290 11.87 6.52 -23.11
CA ALA A 290 11.57 7.89 -23.48
C ALA A 290 12.37 8.34 -24.70
N MET A 291 11.84 9.33 -25.41
CA MET A 291 12.55 10.07 -26.44
C MET A 291 12.98 11.43 -25.89
N GLY A 292 14.20 11.82 -26.17
CA GLY A 292 14.79 13.09 -25.72
C GLY A 292 15.66 13.75 -26.79
N ILE A 293 16.32 14.80 -26.40
CA ILE A 293 17.30 15.52 -27.22
C ILE A 293 18.65 15.58 -26.51
N ARG A 294 19.70 15.47 -27.28
CA ARG A 294 21.07 15.68 -26.84
C ARG A 294 21.25 17.14 -26.43
N ALA A 295 21.62 17.37 -25.17
CA ALA A 295 21.89 18.71 -24.67
C ALA A 295 23.39 19.01 -24.54
N GLY A 296 24.24 17.98 -24.64
CA GLY A 296 25.69 18.06 -24.54
C GLY A 296 26.34 16.71 -24.83
N ALA A 297 27.66 16.60 -24.72
CA ALA A 297 28.40 15.39 -24.98
C ALA A 297 27.97 14.21 -24.10
N THR A 298 27.57 14.49 -22.87
CA THR A 298 27.22 13.53 -21.83
C THR A 298 25.85 13.81 -21.20
N THR A 299 24.94 14.50 -21.91
CA THR A 299 23.68 14.94 -21.35
C THR A 299 22.54 14.83 -22.36
N THR A 300 21.52 14.10 -21.99
CA THR A 300 20.25 13.99 -22.72
C THR A 300 19.10 14.50 -21.85
N ARG A 301 18.15 15.20 -22.47
CA ARG A 301 16.93 15.68 -21.82
C ARG A 301 15.72 15.09 -22.51
N ALA A 302 14.91 14.36 -21.75
CA ALA A 302 13.66 13.79 -22.21
C ALA A 302 12.48 14.40 -21.45
N TYR A 303 11.33 14.44 -22.08
CA TYR A 303 10.07 14.76 -21.43
C TYR A 303 9.28 13.47 -21.21
N ILE A 304 8.91 13.20 -19.95
CA ILE A 304 8.18 12.00 -19.55
C ILE A 304 6.78 12.42 -19.09
N THR A 305 5.75 11.72 -19.60
CA THR A 305 4.37 11.88 -19.19
C THR A 305 3.91 10.65 -18.42
N PHE A 306 3.09 10.83 -17.41
CA PHE A 306 2.57 9.72 -16.61
C PHE A 306 1.14 9.35 -17.07
N PRO A 307 0.78 8.06 -17.04
CA PRO A 307 -0.56 7.60 -17.40
C PRO A 307 -1.62 8.06 -16.40
N THR A 308 -1.20 8.40 -15.17
CA THR A 308 -2.06 8.96 -14.13
C THR A 308 -1.33 10.07 -13.39
N THR A 309 -2.07 11.03 -12.84
CA THR A 309 -1.46 12.09 -12.00
C THR A 309 -0.89 11.47 -10.73
N MET A 310 0.42 11.57 -10.56
CA MET A 310 1.10 11.08 -9.36
C MET A 310 0.76 11.92 -8.13
N ARG A 311 0.95 11.38 -6.95
CA ARG A 311 0.66 12.05 -5.66
C ARG A 311 1.43 13.38 -5.52
N SER A 312 2.67 13.37 -5.90
CA SER A 312 3.58 14.53 -5.90
C SER A 312 4.53 14.42 -7.10
N ALA A 313 5.36 15.41 -7.33
CA ALA A 313 6.48 15.27 -8.26
C ALA A 313 7.35 14.09 -7.82
N PRO A 314 7.56 13.08 -8.68
CA PRO A 314 8.28 11.88 -8.29
C PRO A 314 9.79 12.10 -8.22
N THR A 315 10.45 11.25 -7.45
CA THR A 315 11.87 10.98 -7.61
C THR A 315 12.07 9.94 -8.71
N PHE A 316 13.20 10.03 -9.41
CA PHE A 316 13.55 9.08 -10.47
C PHE A 316 14.81 8.31 -10.09
N SER A 317 14.80 7.02 -10.36
CA SER A 317 15.97 6.15 -10.26
C SER A 317 15.96 5.12 -11.38
N GLU A 318 17.12 4.65 -11.80
CA GLU A 318 17.17 3.50 -12.67
C GLU A 318 16.95 2.21 -11.88
N PHE A 319 16.35 1.25 -12.54
CA PHE A 319 16.25 -0.13 -12.15
C PHE A 319 17.04 -0.95 -13.18
N GLY A 320 18.02 -1.72 -12.74
CA GLY A 320 18.96 -2.37 -13.65
C GLY A 320 19.90 -1.36 -14.33
N ASN A 321 20.01 -1.42 -15.65
CA ASN A 321 20.91 -0.57 -16.43
C ASN A 321 20.16 0.13 -17.58
N LEU A 322 20.05 1.45 -17.52
CA LEU A 322 19.52 2.25 -18.61
C LEU A 322 20.65 2.81 -19.47
N THR A 323 20.40 2.88 -20.78
CA THR A 323 21.33 3.44 -21.76
C THR A 323 20.71 4.60 -22.53
N VAL A 324 21.57 5.39 -23.16
CA VAL A 324 21.17 6.44 -24.12
C VAL A 324 21.75 6.09 -25.47
N GLY A 325 20.90 6.01 -26.48
CA GLY A 325 21.30 5.68 -27.87
C GLY A 325 20.67 6.58 -28.91
N ASP A 326 21.20 6.56 -30.15
CA ASP A 326 20.72 7.33 -31.30
C ASP A 326 20.60 6.52 -32.60
N GLU A 327 20.57 5.21 -32.56
CA GLU A 327 20.56 4.27 -33.68
C GLU A 327 21.80 4.30 -34.59
N GLN A 328 22.71 5.25 -34.44
CA GLN A 328 23.89 5.41 -35.29
C GLN A 328 25.23 5.21 -34.59
N ALA A 329 25.28 5.53 -33.31
CA ALA A 329 26.47 5.32 -32.49
C ALA A 329 26.06 4.45 -31.30
N GLY A 330 26.85 3.49 -30.89
CA GLY A 330 26.52 2.56 -29.79
C GLY A 330 25.97 3.26 -28.54
N ASP A 331 25.29 2.51 -27.71
CA ASP A 331 24.62 3.03 -26.51
C ASP A 331 25.61 3.42 -25.41
N ALA A 332 25.27 4.43 -24.63
CA ALA A 332 26.07 4.90 -23.49
C ALA A 332 25.31 4.70 -22.19
N ASN A 333 25.97 4.18 -21.16
CA ASN A 333 25.37 3.96 -19.84
C ASN A 333 24.96 5.29 -19.21
N ILE A 334 23.77 5.31 -18.59
CA ILE A 334 23.34 6.41 -17.75
C ILE A 334 24.10 6.35 -16.42
N THR A 335 24.64 7.49 -16.01
CA THR A 335 25.44 7.62 -14.77
C THR A 335 24.76 8.49 -13.72
N ALA A 336 23.77 9.29 -14.08
CA ALA A 336 22.95 10.05 -13.16
C ALA A 336 21.64 10.52 -13.78
N ILE A 337 20.60 10.61 -12.97
CA ILE A 337 19.26 11.11 -13.33
C ILE A 337 18.94 12.33 -12.49
N ARG A 338 18.47 13.41 -13.12
CA ARG A 338 18.02 14.63 -12.43
C ARG A 338 16.61 15.01 -12.88
N SER A 339 15.77 15.31 -11.91
CA SER A 339 14.33 15.53 -12.11
C SER A 339 13.81 16.87 -11.57
N ASN A 340 14.65 17.90 -11.50
CA ASN A 340 14.31 19.20 -10.88
C ASN A 340 13.11 19.92 -11.53
N GLU A 341 12.60 19.44 -12.66
CA GLU A 341 11.49 20.02 -13.42
C GLU A 341 10.31 19.03 -13.56
N ALA A 342 10.29 17.99 -12.74
CA ALA A 342 9.16 17.08 -12.69
C ALA A 342 7.96 17.70 -11.94
N THR A 343 6.79 17.38 -12.42
CA THR A 343 5.49 17.68 -11.80
C THR A 343 4.72 16.37 -11.58
N PRO A 344 3.60 16.37 -10.87
CA PRO A 344 2.78 15.14 -10.73
C PRO A 344 2.27 14.56 -12.06
N ASN A 345 2.23 15.33 -13.15
CA ASN A 345 1.72 14.90 -14.46
C ASN A 345 2.82 14.49 -15.43
N GLY A 346 4.07 14.71 -15.08
CA GLY A 346 5.22 14.52 -15.95
C GLY A 346 6.20 15.67 -15.84
N GLY A 347 7.22 15.69 -16.69
CA GLY A 347 8.19 16.77 -16.69
C GLY A 347 9.46 16.43 -17.45
N ARG A 348 10.36 17.40 -17.48
CA ARG A 348 11.67 17.22 -18.08
C ARG A 348 12.58 16.47 -17.10
N VAL A 349 13.15 15.38 -17.58
CA VAL A 349 14.17 14.60 -16.87
C VAL A 349 15.48 14.73 -17.62
N GLN A 350 16.57 14.97 -16.91
CA GLN A 350 17.91 15.02 -17.44
C GLN A 350 18.66 13.75 -17.09
N PHE A 351 19.20 13.10 -18.10
CA PHE A 351 20.05 11.93 -18.01
C PHE A 351 21.49 12.32 -18.29
N THR A 352 22.37 12.07 -17.34
CA THR A 352 23.81 12.15 -17.55
C THR A 352 24.31 10.76 -17.90
N HIS A 353 25.15 10.65 -18.91
CA HIS A 353 25.63 9.38 -19.45
C HIS A 353 27.09 9.46 -19.86
N ASP A 354 27.73 8.32 -20.10
CA ASP A 354 29.06 8.26 -20.67
C ASP A 354 29.12 8.98 -22.04
N SER A 355 30.28 9.47 -22.39
CA SER A 355 30.43 10.13 -23.70
C SER A 355 30.18 9.11 -24.82
N HIS A 356 29.22 9.38 -25.66
CA HIS A 356 28.88 8.54 -26.79
C HIS A 356 28.83 9.35 -28.09
N GLY A 357 29.55 8.85 -29.11
CA GLY A 357 29.53 9.38 -30.45
C GLY A 357 29.90 10.88 -30.63
N SER A 358 30.02 11.31 -31.83
CA SER A 358 30.35 12.71 -32.22
C SER A 358 29.09 13.56 -32.49
N GLY A 359 27.92 13.18 -31.96
CA GLY A 359 26.66 13.84 -32.22
C GLY A 359 26.61 15.28 -31.72
N SER A 360 25.83 16.12 -32.41
CA SER A 360 25.62 17.53 -32.09
C SER A 360 24.48 17.74 -31.09
N ALA A 361 24.51 18.84 -30.36
CA ALA A 361 23.35 19.26 -29.55
C ALA A 361 22.12 19.41 -30.43
N GLY A 362 20.94 19.02 -29.94
CA GLY A 362 19.68 19.02 -30.67
C GLY A 362 19.33 17.71 -31.38
N GLN A 363 20.23 16.75 -31.48
CA GLN A 363 19.90 15.42 -32.02
C GLN A 363 18.92 14.66 -31.14
N VAL A 364 18.04 13.89 -31.76
CA VAL A 364 17.14 12.95 -31.06
C VAL A 364 17.95 11.82 -30.44
N GLN A 365 17.61 11.49 -29.23
CA GLN A 365 18.15 10.34 -28.50
C GLN A 365 17.03 9.60 -27.78
N PHE A 366 17.28 8.33 -27.52
CA PHE A 366 16.34 7.47 -26.80
C PHE A 366 16.93 7.05 -25.45
N ILE A 367 16.10 6.96 -24.45
CA ILE A 367 16.40 6.30 -23.19
C ILE A 367 15.92 4.86 -23.33
N ILE A 368 16.81 3.91 -23.16
CA ILE A 368 16.61 2.52 -23.54
C ILE A 368 16.80 1.62 -22.30
N ALA A 369 15.87 0.71 -22.10
CA ALA A 369 16.00 -0.43 -21.20
C ALA A 369 16.36 -1.65 -22.04
N ASP A 370 17.57 -2.19 -21.87
CA ASP A 370 18.11 -3.22 -22.76
C ASP A 370 17.69 -4.64 -22.35
N ALA A 371 17.23 -4.82 -21.13
CA ALA A 371 16.76 -6.10 -20.60
C ALA A 371 15.42 -5.96 -19.89
N SER A 372 14.73 -7.09 -19.70
CA SER A 372 13.49 -7.13 -18.91
C SER A 372 13.66 -6.76 -17.42
N THR A 373 14.91 -6.67 -16.97
CA THR A 373 15.30 -6.25 -15.62
C THR A 373 15.66 -4.77 -15.54
N ASP A 374 15.51 -4.01 -16.63
CA ASP A 374 15.92 -2.62 -16.72
C ASP A 374 14.69 -1.72 -16.83
N GLY A 375 14.78 -0.52 -16.30
CA GLY A 375 13.68 0.43 -16.35
C GLY A 375 13.95 1.73 -15.61
N LEU A 376 13.02 2.66 -15.76
CA LEU A 376 13.02 3.93 -15.04
C LEU A 376 11.91 3.90 -13.97
N ASP A 377 12.31 3.95 -12.71
CA ASP A 377 11.41 4.06 -11.57
C ASP A 377 11.06 5.51 -11.30
N CYS A 378 9.75 5.78 -11.21
CA CYS A 378 9.18 7.07 -10.85
C CYS A 378 8.43 6.88 -9.54
N SER A 379 8.97 7.38 -8.41
CA SER A 379 8.41 7.15 -7.08
C SER A 379 7.90 8.43 -6.43
N ALA A 380 6.64 8.43 -6.02
CA ALA A 380 5.96 9.43 -5.23
C ALA A 380 5.31 8.79 -3.98
N GLU A 381 5.91 7.74 -3.42
CA GLU A 381 5.41 7.03 -2.23
C GLU A 381 5.36 7.94 -0.98
N LEU A 382 4.59 7.52 0.04
CA LEU A 382 4.37 8.25 1.30
C LEU A 382 5.45 7.97 2.35
#